data_d8ed32ea9739b59d6a7809014eb325f4
#
_entry.id   d8ed32ea9739b59d6a7809014eb325f4
#
_cell.length_a   1.000
_cell.length_b   1.000
_cell.length_c   1.000
_cell.angle_alpha   90.00
_cell.angle_beta   90.00
_cell.angle_gamma   90.00
#
_symmetry.space_group_name_H-M   'P 1'
#
loop_
_entity.id
_entity.type
_entity.pdbx_description
1 polymer ?
#
loop_
_entity_poly.entity_id
_entity_poly.type
_entity_poly.pdbx_seq_one_letter_code
_entity_poly.pdbx_strand_id
1 'polypeptide(L)'
;MKIDEATGMSSYEILATKDRPSSGKDLRPAIILDTKEGKEVVYFLPQQTIIRVREGDEVTTGSILGRVPQESSGTKDITGGLPRVADLFEARRPKDHAIMAEMSGTVSFGKDTKGKNRFIITNDDGEVHEELIPKWRQINVFEGERVERGEVIADGPQNPHDILRLKGETELANYIVNEVQDVYRLQGVKINDKHIEVIIRQMLRKVEVTDGGDSNHFKGDQAEYADIVAMNKKLDEENKFPVKFDRLLLGITKASLATESFISAASFQETTRVLTAAAVTGKIDDLRGLKAVSYTHLTLPTICSV
;
A
#
# COMPACT_ATOMS: atom_id res chain seq x y z
N MET A 1 -37.94 7.12 9.11
CA MET A 1 -37.99 8.51 8.68
C MET A 1 -37.06 9.27 9.63
N LYS A 2 -35.96 9.85 9.13
CA LYS A 2 -35.13 10.80 9.89
C LYS A 2 -35.42 12.20 9.37
N ILE A 3 -35.56 13.13 10.25
CA ILE A 3 -35.72 14.56 9.92
C ILE A 3 -34.35 15.17 10.16
N ASP A 4 -33.78 15.80 9.14
CA ASP A 4 -32.54 16.54 9.24
C ASP A 4 -32.84 17.88 9.94
N GLU A 5 -32.33 18.04 11.16
CA GLU A 5 -32.57 19.23 12.00
C GLU A 5 -32.00 20.53 11.39
N ALA A 6 -30.99 20.41 10.51
CA ALA A 6 -30.36 21.58 9.87
C ALA A 6 -31.13 22.09 8.64
N THR A 7 -31.79 21.21 7.90
CA THR A 7 -32.47 21.53 6.63
C THR A 7 -33.98 21.36 6.67
N GLY A 8 -34.55 20.77 7.72
CA GLY A 8 -35.96 20.46 7.85
C GLY A 8 -36.50 19.42 6.86
N MET A 9 -35.62 18.81 6.07
CA MET A 9 -36.01 17.80 5.08
C MET A 9 -36.14 16.42 5.70
N SER A 10 -37.24 15.75 5.45
CA SER A 10 -37.46 14.35 5.85
C SER A 10 -36.78 13.41 4.87
N SER A 11 -35.83 12.61 5.32
CA SER A 11 -35.18 11.55 4.55
C SER A 11 -35.61 10.17 5.03
N TYR A 12 -35.71 9.22 4.10
CA TYR A 12 -35.98 7.81 4.43
C TYR A 12 -34.64 7.06 4.43
N GLU A 13 -34.29 6.45 5.57
CA GLU A 13 -33.12 5.60 5.70
C GLU A 13 -33.54 4.15 5.78
N ILE A 14 -32.85 3.28 5.03
CA ILE A 14 -33.07 1.82 5.08
C ILE A 14 -32.41 1.29 6.35
N LEU A 15 -33.22 0.77 7.27
CA LEU A 15 -32.75 0.19 8.52
C LEU A 15 -31.87 -1.05 8.28
N ALA A 16 -30.84 -1.19 9.10
CA ALA A 16 -30.02 -2.39 9.12
C ALA A 16 -30.88 -3.63 9.51
N THR A 17 -30.48 -4.80 9.05
CA THR A 17 -31.26 -6.05 9.27
C THR A 17 -31.53 -6.34 10.75
N LYS A 18 -30.61 -5.90 11.63
CA LYS A 18 -30.73 -6.06 13.09
C LYS A 18 -31.85 -5.20 13.70
N ASP A 19 -32.09 -4.03 13.12
CA ASP A 19 -33.01 -3.00 13.63
C ASP A 19 -34.38 -3.07 12.98
N ARG A 20 -34.60 -4.03 12.05
CA ARG A 20 -35.87 -4.25 11.39
C ARG A 20 -36.84 -5.05 12.28
N PRO A 21 -38.14 -4.73 12.23
CA PRO A 21 -39.14 -5.56 12.87
C PRO A 21 -39.14 -6.97 12.28
N SER A 22 -39.56 -7.96 13.07
CA SER A 22 -39.51 -9.40 12.71
C SER A 22 -40.21 -9.74 11.40
N SER A 23 -41.24 -9.00 11.02
CA SER A 23 -41.96 -9.16 9.75
C SER A 23 -41.22 -8.65 8.51
N GLY A 24 -40.15 -7.88 8.68
CA GLY A 24 -39.39 -7.26 7.58
C GLY A 24 -37.93 -7.74 7.43
N LYS A 25 -37.51 -8.75 8.23
CA LYS A 25 -36.10 -9.19 8.21
C LYS A 25 -35.66 -9.83 6.89
N ASP A 26 -36.55 -10.53 6.23
CA ASP A 26 -36.31 -11.26 4.99
C ASP A 26 -36.57 -10.43 3.73
N LEU A 27 -37.08 -9.21 3.87
CA LEU A 27 -37.42 -8.34 2.75
C LEU A 27 -36.16 -7.61 2.25
N ARG A 28 -35.99 -7.62 0.92
CA ARG A 28 -34.93 -6.86 0.26
C ARG A 28 -35.45 -5.49 -0.15
N PRO A 29 -34.90 -4.39 0.37
CA PRO A 29 -35.33 -3.05 -0.04
C PRO A 29 -34.98 -2.81 -1.50
N ALA A 30 -35.92 -2.28 -2.28
CA ALA A 30 -35.73 -1.96 -3.69
C ALA A 30 -36.53 -0.71 -4.05
N ILE A 31 -36.05 0.03 -5.07
CA ILE A 31 -36.81 1.06 -5.76
C ILE A 31 -37.28 0.47 -7.08
N ILE A 32 -38.56 0.56 -7.35
CA ILE A 32 -39.20 0.13 -8.60
C ILE A 32 -39.47 1.37 -9.43
N LEU A 33 -38.96 1.42 -10.65
CA LEU A 33 -39.19 2.51 -11.60
C LEU A 33 -40.09 1.98 -12.73
N ASP A 34 -41.21 2.65 -12.95
CA ASP A 34 -42.08 2.37 -14.09
C ASP A 34 -41.62 3.19 -15.30
N THR A 35 -41.20 2.49 -16.34
CA THR A 35 -40.79 3.12 -17.58
C THR A 35 -42.02 3.48 -18.43
N LYS A 36 -41.96 4.58 -19.20
CA LYS A 36 -43.03 4.97 -20.14
C LYS A 36 -43.46 3.87 -21.14
N GLU A 37 -42.61 2.85 -21.28
CA GLU A 37 -42.87 1.65 -22.11
C GLU A 37 -43.60 0.51 -21.34
N GLY A 38 -43.95 0.73 -20.07
CA GLY A 38 -44.63 -0.28 -19.24
C GLY A 38 -43.72 -1.39 -18.71
N LYS A 39 -42.38 -1.14 -18.70
CA LYS A 39 -41.41 -2.05 -18.09
C LYS A 39 -41.04 -1.56 -16.69
N GLU A 40 -41.15 -2.44 -15.71
CA GLU A 40 -40.67 -2.19 -14.35
C GLU A 40 -39.18 -2.48 -14.27
N VAL A 41 -38.42 -1.50 -13.77
CA VAL A 41 -36.96 -1.66 -13.50
C VAL A 41 -36.79 -1.63 -11.99
N VAL A 42 -36.23 -2.71 -11.42
CA VAL A 42 -36.04 -2.88 -9.98
C VAL A 42 -34.57 -2.66 -9.60
N TYR A 43 -34.31 -1.66 -8.76
CA TYR A 43 -32.99 -1.41 -8.19
C TYR A 43 -32.95 -1.82 -6.73
N PHE A 44 -32.21 -2.87 -6.40
CA PHE A 44 -31.98 -3.29 -5.02
C PHE A 44 -31.04 -2.34 -4.32
N LEU A 45 -31.41 -1.91 -3.12
CA LEU A 45 -30.65 -0.96 -2.34
C LEU A 45 -29.95 -1.66 -1.17
N PRO A 46 -28.67 -1.35 -0.90
CA PRO A 46 -27.97 -1.83 0.28
C PRO A 46 -28.56 -1.21 1.56
N GLN A 47 -28.20 -1.79 2.71
CA GLN A 47 -28.58 -1.28 4.02
C GLN A 47 -27.99 0.11 4.24
N GLN A 48 -28.62 0.93 5.10
CA GLN A 48 -28.22 2.29 5.45
C GLN A 48 -28.30 3.30 4.27
N THR A 49 -28.87 2.92 3.12
CA THR A 49 -29.08 3.85 2.02
C THR A 49 -30.08 4.92 2.41
N ILE A 50 -29.72 6.19 2.17
CA ILE A 50 -30.61 7.36 2.33
C ILE A 50 -31.30 7.58 1.00
N ILE A 51 -32.63 7.36 0.98
CA ILE A 51 -33.46 7.52 -0.22
C ILE A 51 -33.80 9.00 -0.37
N ARG A 52 -33.59 9.55 -1.58
CA ARG A 52 -33.89 10.96 -1.90
C ARG A 52 -35.15 11.16 -2.71
N VAL A 53 -35.72 10.11 -3.27
CA VAL A 53 -36.93 10.14 -4.08
C VAL A 53 -38.13 9.65 -3.25
N ARG A 54 -39.31 10.16 -3.55
CA ARG A 54 -40.57 9.75 -2.93
C ARG A 54 -41.39 8.92 -3.90
N GLU A 55 -42.35 8.21 -3.38
CA GLU A 55 -43.30 7.46 -4.17
C GLU A 55 -44.11 8.44 -5.05
N GLY A 56 -44.12 8.20 -6.37
CA GLY A 56 -44.75 9.08 -7.36
C GLY A 56 -43.86 10.17 -7.97
N ASP A 57 -42.61 10.30 -7.56
CA ASP A 57 -41.69 11.28 -8.16
C ASP A 57 -41.29 10.87 -9.59
N GLU A 58 -41.35 11.81 -10.54
CA GLU A 58 -40.79 11.60 -11.88
C GLU A 58 -39.28 11.70 -11.88
N VAL A 59 -38.59 10.66 -12.33
CA VAL A 59 -37.13 10.60 -12.41
C VAL A 59 -36.67 10.56 -13.86
N THR A 60 -35.59 11.27 -14.15
CA THR A 60 -34.95 11.30 -15.46
C THR A 60 -33.62 10.53 -15.41
N THR A 61 -33.09 10.18 -16.58
CA THR A 61 -31.78 9.54 -16.68
C THR A 61 -30.72 10.40 -16.01
N GLY A 62 -29.99 9.82 -15.04
CA GLY A 62 -28.98 10.53 -14.24
C GLY A 62 -29.50 11.13 -12.92
N SER A 63 -30.81 10.99 -12.60
CA SER A 63 -31.34 11.42 -11.30
C SER A 63 -30.81 10.54 -10.17
N ILE A 64 -30.44 11.17 -9.04
CA ILE A 64 -29.92 10.45 -7.86
C ILE A 64 -31.11 9.87 -7.08
N LEU A 65 -31.28 8.57 -7.11
CA LEU A 65 -32.35 7.85 -6.41
C LEU A 65 -32.09 7.72 -4.91
N GLY A 66 -30.85 7.45 -4.55
CA GLY A 66 -30.43 7.32 -3.17
C GLY A 66 -28.95 7.52 -3.01
N ARG A 67 -28.51 7.78 -1.79
CA ARG A 67 -27.12 7.91 -1.41
C ARG A 67 -26.77 6.81 -0.43
N VAL A 68 -25.85 5.96 -0.79
CA VAL A 68 -25.24 5.02 0.16
C VAL A 68 -24.22 5.85 0.94
N PRO A 69 -24.40 6.08 2.26
CA PRO A 69 -23.31 6.61 3.03
C PRO A 69 -22.21 5.56 2.92
N GLN A 70 -21.12 5.90 2.24
CA GLN A 70 -19.90 5.16 2.43
C GLN A 70 -19.56 5.39 3.91
N GLU A 71 -19.98 4.47 4.78
CA GLU A 71 -19.23 4.28 5.98
C GLU A 71 -17.81 4.07 5.45
N SER A 72 -16.95 5.09 5.64
CA SER A 72 -15.54 4.88 5.54
C SER A 72 -15.31 3.68 6.44
N SER A 73 -15.14 2.51 5.83
CA SER A 73 -14.96 1.23 6.50
C SER A 73 -13.69 1.36 7.33
N GLY A 74 -13.91 1.47 8.59
CA GLY A 74 -12.95 1.94 9.56
C GLY A 74 -13.20 3.42 9.86
N THR A 75 -13.79 3.74 10.97
CA THR A 75 -13.06 4.58 11.89
C THR A 75 -11.62 4.18 11.71
N LYS A 76 -10.89 4.84 10.76
CA LYS A 76 -9.43 4.85 10.75
C LYS A 76 -9.15 5.29 12.17
N ASP A 77 -8.88 4.30 12.99
CA ASP A 77 -8.76 4.41 14.42
C ASP A 77 -7.90 5.64 14.66
N ILE A 78 -8.41 6.59 15.44
CA ILE A 78 -7.67 7.82 15.77
C ILE A 78 -6.32 7.45 16.41
N THR A 79 -6.18 6.23 16.92
CA THR A 79 -4.93 5.56 17.30
C THR A 79 -3.98 5.33 16.13
N GLY A 80 -4.44 5.45 14.87
CA GLY A 80 -3.63 5.35 13.67
C GLY A 80 -2.76 6.57 13.33
N GLY A 81 -2.81 7.69 14.07
CA GLY A 81 -2.05 8.89 13.77
C GLY A 81 -0.52 8.68 13.70
N LEU A 82 0.21 9.09 14.73
CA LEU A 82 1.67 8.94 14.79
C LEU A 82 2.17 7.48 14.70
N PRO A 83 1.51 6.48 15.35
CA PRO A 83 1.91 5.09 15.16
C PRO A 83 1.81 4.61 13.70
N ARG A 84 0.80 5.05 12.94
CA ARG A 84 0.68 4.71 11.52
C ARG A 84 1.85 5.26 10.69
N VAL A 85 2.27 6.50 10.96
CA VAL A 85 3.45 7.10 10.30
C VAL A 85 4.71 6.29 10.60
N ALA A 86 4.90 5.87 11.86
CA ALA A 86 6.03 5.03 12.25
C ALA A 86 6.01 3.67 11.52
N ASP A 87 4.85 3.02 11.40
CA ASP A 87 4.69 1.76 10.68
C ASP A 87 4.98 1.91 9.18
N LEU A 88 4.59 3.03 8.56
CA LEU A 88 4.88 3.33 7.16
C LEU A 88 6.39 3.50 6.92
N PHE A 89 7.08 4.27 7.77
CA PHE A 89 8.53 4.45 7.65
C PHE A 89 9.33 3.20 8.01
N GLU A 90 8.81 2.32 8.87
CA GLU A 90 9.41 1.00 9.12
C GLU A 90 9.04 -0.05 8.06
N ALA A 91 8.24 0.32 7.07
CA ALA A 91 7.74 -0.57 6.02
C ALA A 91 7.15 -1.87 6.59
N ARG A 92 6.40 -1.76 7.70
CA ARG A 92 5.77 -2.92 8.33
C ARG A 92 4.63 -3.44 7.48
N ARG A 93 4.55 -4.77 7.37
CA ARG A 93 3.45 -5.44 6.68
C ARG A 93 2.19 -5.40 7.56
N PRO A 94 1.06 -4.88 7.07
CA PRO A 94 -0.22 -4.96 7.77
C PRO A 94 -0.65 -6.43 7.95
N LYS A 95 -1.32 -6.75 9.06
CA LYS A 95 -1.79 -8.13 9.33
C LYS A 95 -2.77 -8.61 8.26
N ASP A 96 -3.74 -7.75 7.91
CA ASP A 96 -4.80 -8.05 6.95
C ASP A 96 -4.66 -7.13 5.72
N HIS A 97 -3.51 -7.24 5.02
CA HIS A 97 -3.22 -6.41 3.85
C HIS A 97 -4.18 -6.69 2.69
N ALA A 98 -4.41 -5.67 1.87
CA ALA A 98 -5.16 -5.79 0.63
C ALA A 98 -4.51 -6.82 -0.29
N ILE A 99 -5.32 -7.57 -1.01
CA ILE A 99 -4.86 -8.49 -2.03
C ILE A 99 -4.88 -7.75 -3.37
N MET A 100 -3.76 -7.75 -4.06
CA MET A 100 -3.57 -7.03 -5.32
C MET A 100 -3.34 -8.04 -6.45
N ALA A 101 -3.84 -7.72 -7.66
CA ALA A 101 -3.65 -8.56 -8.84
C ALA A 101 -2.17 -8.69 -9.20
N GLU A 102 -1.67 -9.93 -9.30
CA GLU A 102 -0.28 -10.18 -9.69
C GLU A 102 -0.03 -10.01 -11.18
N MET A 103 -1.07 -10.23 -11.98
CA MET A 103 -1.03 -10.08 -13.44
C MET A 103 -2.28 -9.38 -13.95
N SER A 104 -2.20 -8.82 -15.15
CA SER A 104 -3.35 -8.28 -15.85
C SER A 104 -4.09 -9.42 -16.55
N GLY A 105 -5.41 -9.46 -16.46
CA GLY A 105 -6.20 -10.52 -17.08
C GLY A 105 -7.68 -10.45 -16.71
N THR A 106 -8.41 -11.47 -17.15
CA THR A 106 -9.84 -11.62 -16.84
C THR A 106 -10.04 -12.47 -15.60
N VAL A 107 -10.90 -11.99 -14.72
CA VAL A 107 -11.22 -12.62 -13.43
C VAL A 107 -12.23 -13.75 -13.63
N SER A 108 -11.99 -14.88 -12.96
CA SER A 108 -12.97 -15.94 -12.80
C SER A 108 -12.94 -16.52 -11.38
N PHE A 109 -14.08 -17.01 -10.90
CA PHE A 109 -14.17 -17.65 -9.59
C PHE A 109 -14.17 -19.16 -9.75
N GLY A 110 -13.24 -19.82 -9.09
CA GLY A 110 -13.17 -21.29 -9.05
C GLY A 110 -14.01 -21.88 -7.90
N LYS A 111 -13.97 -23.22 -7.80
CA LYS A 111 -14.66 -23.92 -6.71
C LYS A 111 -14.05 -23.54 -5.35
N ASP A 112 -14.91 -23.20 -4.42
CA ASP A 112 -14.54 -22.84 -3.05
C ASP A 112 -13.81 -23.99 -2.35
N THR A 113 -12.75 -23.63 -1.60
CA THR A 113 -11.95 -24.58 -0.86
C THR A 113 -11.92 -24.21 0.63
N LYS A 114 -12.46 -25.09 1.51
CA LYS A 114 -12.36 -24.99 2.98
C LYS A 114 -12.47 -23.55 3.56
N GLY A 115 -13.53 -22.80 3.20
CA GLY A 115 -13.76 -21.44 3.73
C GLY A 115 -13.02 -20.33 3.02
N LYS A 116 -12.37 -20.60 1.89
CA LYS A 116 -11.73 -19.63 1.01
C LYS A 116 -12.36 -19.65 -0.37
N ASN A 117 -12.54 -18.49 -0.96
CA ASN A 117 -12.92 -18.34 -2.36
C ASN A 117 -11.67 -18.50 -3.23
N ARG A 118 -11.77 -19.32 -4.27
CA ARG A 118 -10.69 -19.46 -5.25
C ARG A 118 -10.86 -18.36 -6.29
N PHE A 119 -9.90 -17.49 -6.37
CA PHE A 119 -9.84 -16.39 -7.32
C PHE A 119 -8.82 -16.75 -8.41
N ILE A 120 -9.21 -16.61 -9.65
CA ILE A 120 -8.39 -16.99 -10.80
C ILE A 120 -8.31 -15.80 -11.75
N ILE A 121 -7.10 -15.42 -12.11
CA ILE A 121 -6.83 -14.42 -13.14
C ILE A 121 -6.25 -15.16 -14.34
N THR A 122 -6.84 -14.98 -15.51
CA THR A 122 -6.34 -15.54 -16.76
C THR A 122 -5.86 -14.40 -17.65
N ASN A 123 -4.57 -14.43 -18.03
CA ASN A 123 -3.98 -13.47 -18.95
C ASN A 123 -4.40 -13.77 -20.39
N ASP A 124 -4.23 -12.81 -21.29
CA ASP A 124 -4.48 -12.95 -22.72
C ASP A 124 -3.58 -14.04 -23.35
N ASP A 125 -2.42 -14.34 -22.76
CA ASP A 125 -1.50 -15.42 -23.15
C ASP A 125 -1.89 -16.82 -22.65
N GLY A 126 -2.96 -16.93 -21.86
CA GLY A 126 -3.44 -18.19 -21.29
C GLY A 126 -2.73 -18.59 -19.99
N GLU A 127 -1.88 -17.74 -19.42
CA GLU A 127 -1.33 -17.98 -18.10
C GLU A 127 -2.40 -17.77 -17.03
N VAL A 128 -2.42 -18.65 -16.04
CA VAL A 128 -3.42 -18.68 -14.97
C VAL A 128 -2.74 -18.47 -13.64
N HIS A 129 -3.16 -17.44 -12.91
CA HIS A 129 -2.75 -17.21 -11.53
C HIS A 129 -3.93 -17.47 -10.59
N GLU A 130 -3.72 -18.35 -9.60
CA GLU A 130 -4.74 -18.71 -8.61
C GLU A 130 -4.39 -18.14 -7.24
N GLU A 131 -5.36 -17.48 -6.62
CA GLU A 131 -5.24 -16.97 -5.25
C GLU A 131 -6.41 -17.38 -4.38
N LEU A 132 -6.16 -17.69 -3.10
CA LEU A 132 -7.17 -18.14 -2.16
C LEU A 132 -7.53 -17.04 -1.17
N ILE A 133 -8.68 -16.41 -1.40
CA ILE A 133 -9.18 -15.28 -0.60
C ILE A 133 -10.12 -15.80 0.50
N PRO A 134 -9.91 -15.45 1.78
CA PRO A 134 -10.83 -15.83 2.86
C PRO A 134 -12.23 -15.28 2.61
N LYS A 135 -13.29 -16.07 2.90
CA LYS A 135 -14.70 -15.68 2.64
C LYS A 135 -15.18 -14.46 3.42
N TRP A 136 -14.53 -14.11 4.53
CA TRP A 136 -14.87 -12.94 5.32
C TRP A 136 -14.38 -11.62 4.69
N ARG A 137 -13.49 -11.68 3.69
CA ARG A 137 -13.00 -10.50 2.97
C ARG A 137 -13.96 -10.07 1.88
N GLN A 138 -14.14 -8.77 1.78
CA GLN A 138 -14.90 -8.17 0.69
C GLN A 138 -14.03 -8.17 -0.57
N ILE A 139 -14.59 -8.74 -1.64
CA ILE A 139 -13.98 -8.74 -2.98
C ILE A 139 -14.60 -7.59 -3.75
N ASN A 140 -13.78 -6.75 -4.38
CA ASN A 140 -14.21 -5.53 -5.09
C ASN A 140 -14.38 -5.73 -6.60
N VAL A 141 -14.06 -6.92 -7.11
CA VAL A 141 -14.11 -7.26 -8.53
C VAL A 141 -15.17 -8.32 -8.81
N PHE A 142 -15.71 -8.30 -10.04
CA PHE A 142 -16.77 -9.21 -10.49
C PHE A 142 -16.22 -10.28 -11.43
N GLU A 143 -16.97 -11.36 -11.57
CA GLU A 143 -16.67 -12.43 -12.52
C GLU A 143 -16.74 -11.92 -13.96
N GLY A 144 -15.67 -12.19 -14.73
CA GLY A 144 -15.54 -11.70 -16.11
C GLY A 144 -14.98 -10.28 -16.24
N GLU A 145 -14.68 -9.61 -15.12
CA GLU A 145 -14.06 -8.29 -15.13
C GLU A 145 -12.57 -8.38 -15.50
N ARG A 146 -12.08 -7.39 -16.23
CA ARG A 146 -10.65 -7.27 -16.56
C ARG A 146 -9.96 -6.44 -15.49
N VAL A 147 -8.95 -7.02 -14.88
CA VAL A 147 -8.13 -6.36 -13.85
C VAL A 147 -6.74 -6.06 -14.41
N GLU A 148 -6.14 -4.98 -13.96
CA GLU A 148 -4.76 -4.63 -14.26
C GLU A 148 -3.82 -5.09 -13.14
N ARG A 149 -2.57 -5.32 -13.50
CA ARG A 149 -1.53 -5.67 -12.52
C ARG A 149 -1.42 -4.60 -11.44
N GLY A 150 -1.55 -5.03 -10.17
CA GLY A 150 -1.51 -4.13 -9.01
C GLY A 150 -2.86 -3.52 -8.64
N GLU A 151 -3.95 -3.86 -9.30
CA GLU A 151 -5.29 -3.47 -8.88
C GLU A 151 -5.71 -4.21 -7.60
N VAL A 152 -6.50 -3.54 -6.75
CA VAL A 152 -6.94 -4.10 -5.46
C VAL A 152 -8.14 -5.01 -5.68
N ILE A 153 -7.94 -6.30 -5.47
CA ILE A 153 -8.97 -7.34 -5.60
C ILE A 153 -9.79 -7.45 -4.32
N ALA A 154 -9.12 -7.54 -3.18
CA ALA A 154 -9.76 -7.64 -1.88
C ALA A 154 -9.37 -6.47 -0.98
N ASP A 155 -10.37 -5.91 -0.31
CA ASP A 155 -10.21 -4.72 0.51
C ASP A 155 -9.29 -4.94 1.72
N GLY A 156 -8.54 -3.89 2.06
CA GLY A 156 -7.60 -3.86 3.17
C GLY A 156 -6.54 -2.76 3.04
N PRO A 157 -5.72 -2.54 4.07
CA PRO A 157 -4.58 -1.64 3.97
C PRO A 157 -3.55 -2.19 2.99
N GLN A 158 -3.11 -1.37 2.05
CA GLN A 158 -2.12 -1.79 1.06
C GLN A 158 -0.75 -2.06 1.72
N ASN A 159 -0.09 -3.12 1.26
CA ASN A 159 1.25 -3.47 1.71
C ASN A 159 2.29 -2.73 0.84
N PRO A 160 3.17 -1.89 1.42
CA PRO A 160 4.17 -1.15 0.66
C PRO A 160 5.09 -2.03 -0.20
N HIS A 161 5.41 -3.25 0.27
CA HIS A 161 6.25 -4.19 -0.48
C HIS A 161 5.58 -4.69 -1.76
N ASP A 162 4.25 -4.95 -1.72
CA ASP A 162 3.50 -5.41 -2.88
C ASP A 162 3.32 -4.27 -3.88
N ILE A 163 3.11 -3.03 -3.40
CA ILE A 163 3.07 -1.84 -4.27
C ILE A 163 4.40 -1.70 -5.02
N LEU A 164 5.55 -1.83 -4.34
CA LEU A 164 6.86 -1.75 -5.00
C LEU A 164 7.03 -2.82 -6.07
N ARG A 165 6.65 -4.06 -5.76
CA ARG A 165 6.79 -5.21 -6.67
C ARG A 165 5.89 -5.12 -7.89
N LEU A 166 4.64 -4.64 -7.71
CA LEU A 166 3.61 -4.66 -8.74
C LEU A 166 3.51 -3.35 -9.53
N LYS A 167 3.56 -2.20 -8.84
CA LYS A 167 3.36 -0.86 -9.42
C LYS A 167 4.65 -0.05 -9.59
N GLY A 168 5.73 -0.43 -8.88
CA GLY A 168 7.02 0.23 -8.99
C GLY A 168 7.26 1.34 -7.97
N GLU A 169 8.40 2.04 -8.12
CA GLU A 169 8.92 3.00 -7.14
C GLU A 169 8.09 4.27 -7.03
N THR A 170 7.62 4.79 -8.17
CA THR A 170 6.87 6.05 -8.22
C THR A 170 5.54 5.95 -7.48
N GLU A 171 4.80 4.87 -7.73
CA GLU A 171 3.53 4.63 -7.07
C GLU A 171 3.70 4.36 -5.58
N LEU A 172 4.76 3.64 -5.18
CA LEU A 172 5.09 3.46 -3.78
C LEU A 172 5.39 4.80 -3.09
N ALA A 173 6.19 5.67 -3.73
CA ALA A 173 6.52 6.96 -3.18
C ALA A 173 5.26 7.83 -2.99
N ASN A 174 4.41 7.90 -4.02
CA ASN A 174 3.13 8.60 -3.96
C ASN A 174 2.23 8.06 -2.86
N TYR A 175 2.13 6.74 -2.72
CA TYR A 175 1.35 6.10 -1.66
C TYR A 175 1.82 6.50 -0.27
N ILE A 176 3.13 6.37 0.02
CA ILE A 176 3.68 6.70 1.35
C ILE A 176 3.53 8.20 1.63
N VAL A 177 3.82 9.09 0.64
CA VAL A 177 3.65 10.54 0.80
C VAL A 177 2.21 10.87 1.15
N ASN A 178 1.24 10.34 0.41
CA ASN A 178 -0.18 10.62 0.63
C ASN A 178 -0.65 10.11 2.01
N GLU A 179 -0.32 8.87 2.37
CA GLU A 179 -0.71 8.29 3.67
C GLU A 179 -0.11 9.09 4.86
N VAL A 180 1.16 9.52 4.75
CA VAL A 180 1.81 10.33 5.79
C VAL A 180 1.20 11.74 5.85
N GLN A 181 1.01 12.37 4.69
CA GLN A 181 0.41 13.70 4.60
C GLN A 181 -1.02 13.72 5.13
N ASP A 182 -1.81 12.69 4.88
CA ASP A 182 -3.18 12.59 5.39
C ASP A 182 -3.21 12.60 6.92
N VAL A 183 -2.28 11.86 7.55
CA VAL A 183 -2.16 11.87 9.02
C VAL A 183 -1.82 13.27 9.55
N TYR A 184 -0.86 13.96 8.94
CA TYR A 184 -0.46 15.30 9.37
C TYR A 184 -1.51 16.36 9.06
N ARG A 185 -2.19 16.27 7.91
CA ARG A 185 -3.30 17.19 7.53
C ARG A 185 -4.47 17.09 8.51
N LEU A 186 -4.81 15.86 8.96
CA LEU A 186 -5.85 15.66 9.98
C LEU A 186 -5.51 16.33 11.32
N GLN A 187 -4.22 16.50 11.62
CA GLN A 187 -3.73 17.22 12.81
C GLN A 187 -3.49 18.72 12.56
N GLY A 188 -3.83 19.23 11.37
CA GLY A 188 -3.64 20.64 11.00
C GLY A 188 -2.18 21.04 10.71
N VAL A 189 -1.27 20.07 10.61
CA VAL A 189 0.15 20.30 10.34
C VAL A 189 0.41 20.26 8.84
N LYS A 190 1.04 21.32 8.31
CA LYS A 190 1.44 21.40 6.90
C LYS A 190 2.92 21.07 6.76
N ILE A 191 3.24 20.01 6.05
CA ILE A 191 4.62 19.58 5.75
C ILE A 191 4.80 19.56 4.23
N ASN A 192 5.97 19.96 3.75
CA ASN A 192 6.29 19.83 2.32
C ASN A 192 6.64 18.37 2.00
N ASP A 193 6.15 17.86 0.89
CA ASP A 193 6.32 16.48 0.43
C ASP A 193 7.80 16.09 0.32
N LYS A 194 8.67 17.04 -0.04
CA LYS A 194 10.13 16.81 -0.17
C LYS A 194 10.78 16.24 1.08
N HIS A 195 10.28 16.58 2.28
CA HIS A 195 10.81 16.03 3.53
C HIS A 195 10.54 14.53 3.65
N ILE A 196 9.38 14.08 3.15
CA ILE A 196 8.99 12.68 3.16
C ILE A 196 9.70 11.94 2.02
N GLU A 197 9.76 12.53 0.83
CA GLU A 197 10.44 11.97 -0.35
C GLU A 197 11.92 11.67 -0.11
N VAL A 198 12.63 12.55 0.62
CA VAL A 198 14.04 12.32 1.00
C VAL A 198 14.19 11.06 1.85
N ILE A 199 13.26 10.82 2.77
CA ILE A 199 13.28 9.61 3.62
C ILE A 199 12.99 8.37 2.76
N ILE A 200 11.99 8.41 1.91
CA ILE A 200 11.63 7.30 1.01
C ILE A 200 12.79 6.95 0.09
N ARG A 201 13.50 7.96 -0.45
CA ARG A 201 14.71 7.74 -1.26
C ARG A 201 15.78 6.95 -0.51
N GLN A 202 15.96 7.20 0.77
CA GLN A 202 16.92 6.43 1.58
C GLN A 202 16.41 5.00 1.85
N MET A 203 15.11 4.80 1.99
CA MET A 203 14.50 3.47 2.15
C MET A 203 14.63 2.59 0.90
N LEU A 204 14.71 3.20 -0.30
CA LEU A 204 14.83 2.53 -1.61
C LEU A 204 16.27 2.47 -2.14
N ARG A 205 17.26 2.81 -1.33
CA ARG A 205 18.67 2.89 -1.75
C ARG A 205 19.27 1.52 -2.08
N LYS A 206 18.80 0.47 -1.42
CA LYS A 206 19.32 -0.90 -1.57
C LYS A 206 18.51 -1.70 -2.57
N VAL A 207 19.20 -2.63 -3.20
CA VAL A 207 18.63 -3.63 -4.12
C VAL A 207 19.07 -5.03 -3.69
N GLU A 208 18.28 -6.03 -4.03
CA GLU A 208 18.59 -7.44 -3.84
C GLU A 208 18.96 -8.06 -5.18
N VAL A 209 20.09 -8.72 -5.25
CA VAL A 209 20.57 -9.38 -6.45
C VAL A 209 19.79 -10.67 -6.67
N THR A 210 19.09 -10.77 -7.81
CA THR A 210 18.38 -11.99 -8.23
C THR A 210 19.28 -12.93 -9.03
N ASP A 211 20.17 -12.38 -9.84
CA ASP A 211 21.14 -13.12 -10.64
C ASP A 211 22.43 -12.30 -10.74
N GLY A 212 23.52 -12.89 -10.29
CA GLY A 212 24.83 -12.20 -10.25
C GLY A 212 25.49 -12.03 -11.62
N GLY A 213 25.04 -12.69 -12.66
CA GLY A 213 25.71 -12.66 -13.98
C GLY A 213 27.22 -12.99 -13.88
N ASP A 214 28.03 -12.21 -14.59
CA ASP A 214 29.50 -12.32 -14.55
C ASP A 214 30.17 -11.46 -13.47
N SER A 215 29.40 -11.02 -12.46
CA SER A 215 29.90 -10.23 -11.34
C SER A 215 30.32 -11.08 -10.14
N ASN A 216 30.93 -10.43 -9.14
CA ASN A 216 31.28 -11.06 -7.86
C ASN A 216 30.13 -11.13 -6.86
N HIS A 217 28.91 -10.76 -7.25
CA HIS A 217 27.74 -10.79 -6.38
C HIS A 217 27.02 -12.12 -6.46
N PHE A 218 26.56 -12.58 -5.31
CA PHE A 218 25.76 -13.80 -5.20
C PHE A 218 24.25 -13.47 -5.16
N LYS A 219 23.44 -14.44 -5.53
CA LYS A 219 21.98 -14.32 -5.39
C LYS A 219 21.60 -14.10 -3.93
N GLY A 220 20.80 -13.04 -3.69
CA GLY A 220 20.36 -12.63 -2.35
C GLY A 220 21.27 -11.60 -1.69
N ASP A 221 22.36 -11.17 -2.34
CA ASP A 221 23.21 -10.11 -1.83
C ASP A 221 22.48 -8.76 -1.89
N GLN A 222 22.66 -7.94 -0.84
CA GLN A 222 22.14 -6.58 -0.79
C GLN A 222 23.24 -5.58 -1.12
N ALA A 223 23.07 -4.90 -2.23
CA ALA A 223 24.02 -3.89 -2.70
C ALA A 223 23.36 -2.53 -2.88
N GLU A 224 24.15 -1.48 -3.07
CA GLU A 224 23.62 -0.17 -3.43
C GLU A 224 23.23 -0.13 -4.90
N TYR A 225 22.06 0.48 -5.17
CA TYR A 225 21.59 0.63 -6.54
C TYR A 225 22.59 1.34 -7.45
N ALA A 226 23.22 2.40 -6.95
CA ALA A 226 24.18 3.18 -7.73
C ALA A 226 25.41 2.34 -8.14
N ASP A 227 25.88 1.47 -7.26
CA ASP A 227 27.05 0.63 -7.49
C ASP A 227 26.74 -0.47 -8.51
N ILE A 228 25.56 -1.11 -8.39
CA ILE A 228 25.12 -2.12 -9.36
C ILE A 228 24.93 -1.51 -10.75
N VAL A 229 24.32 -0.32 -10.85
CA VAL A 229 24.16 0.38 -12.13
C VAL A 229 25.51 0.75 -12.75
N ALA A 230 26.45 1.23 -11.94
CA ALA A 230 27.81 1.54 -12.41
C ALA A 230 28.56 0.26 -12.84
N MET A 231 28.36 -0.85 -12.12
CA MET A 231 28.94 -2.15 -12.47
C MET A 231 28.34 -2.70 -13.76
N ASN A 232 27.01 -2.66 -13.92
CA ASN A 232 26.34 -3.11 -15.13
C ASN A 232 26.81 -2.35 -16.37
N LYS A 233 27.02 -1.04 -16.27
CA LYS A 233 27.60 -0.26 -17.39
C LYS A 233 28.98 -0.77 -17.80
N LYS A 234 29.84 -1.13 -16.85
CA LYS A 234 31.17 -1.69 -17.15
C LYS A 234 31.07 -3.09 -17.76
N LEU A 235 30.15 -3.93 -17.25
CA LEU A 235 29.94 -5.27 -17.79
C LEU A 235 29.37 -5.22 -19.21
N ASP A 236 28.47 -4.27 -19.50
CA ASP A 236 27.93 -4.03 -20.85
C ASP A 236 29.03 -3.59 -21.83
N GLU A 237 29.95 -2.71 -21.40
CA GLU A 237 31.13 -2.29 -22.20
C GLU A 237 32.08 -3.47 -22.49
N GLU A 238 32.16 -4.45 -21.58
CA GLU A 238 32.97 -5.68 -21.72
C GLU A 238 32.23 -6.81 -22.43
N ASN A 239 30.96 -6.62 -22.87
CA ASN A 239 30.06 -7.65 -23.43
C ASN A 239 29.87 -8.86 -22.50
N LYS A 240 29.78 -8.62 -21.21
CA LYS A 240 29.50 -9.62 -20.17
C LYS A 240 28.04 -9.55 -19.74
N PHE A 241 27.55 -10.62 -19.10
CA PHE A 241 26.16 -10.65 -18.60
C PHE A 241 25.98 -9.71 -17.40
N PRO A 242 25.02 -8.74 -17.49
CA PRO A 242 24.76 -7.81 -16.41
C PRO A 242 24.09 -8.49 -15.20
N VAL A 243 24.24 -7.86 -14.04
CA VAL A 243 23.58 -8.26 -12.80
C VAL A 243 22.10 -7.94 -12.88
N LYS A 244 21.23 -8.92 -12.61
CA LYS A 244 19.78 -8.71 -12.43
C LYS A 244 19.48 -8.48 -10.95
N PHE A 245 18.65 -7.49 -10.68
CA PHE A 245 18.32 -7.10 -9.31
C PHE A 245 16.88 -6.63 -9.21
N ASP A 246 16.30 -6.79 -8.02
CA ASP A 246 15.01 -6.24 -7.65
C ASP A 246 15.18 -5.12 -6.63
N ARG A 247 14.32 -4.11 -6.69
CA ARG A 247 14.31 -3.02 -5.71
C ARG A 247 13.85 -3.55 -4.35
N LEU A 248 14.57 -3.17 -3.32
CA LEU A 248 14.29 -3.56 -1.95
C LEU A 248 13.81 -2.35 -1.14
N LEU A 249 12.66 -2.48 -0.50
CA LEU A 249 12.16 -1.48 0.44
C LEU A 249 12.63 -1.85 1.86
N LEU A 250 13.46 -1.00 2.44
CA LEU A 250 13.93 -1.15 3.82
C LEU A 250 13.22 -0.14 4.72
N GLY A 251 12.81 -0.55 5.90
CA GLY A 251 12.41 0.38 6.96
C GLY A 251 13.58 1.28 7.38
N ILE A 252 13.28 2.47 7.93
CA ILE A 252 14.32 3.45 8.30
C ILE A 252 15.37 2.88 9.25
N THR A 253 14.97 2.03 10.19
CA THR A 253 15.91 1.39 11.12
C THR A 253 16.88 0.48 10.38
N LYS A 254 16.38 -0.41 9.51
CA LYS A 254 17.21 -1.31 8.71
C LYS A 254 18.07 -0.55 7.71
N ALA A 255 17.52 0.48 7.05
CA ALA A 255 18.25 1.32 6.12
C ALA A 255 19.41 2.05 6.81
N SER A 256 19.20 2.53 8.04
CA SER A 256 20.26 3.19 8.84
C SER A 256 21.37 2.23 9.28
N LEU A 257 21.07 0.97 9.54
CA LEU A 257 22.06 -0.05 9.89
C LEU A 257 22.78 -0.64 8.66
N ALA A 258 22.16 -0.60 7.50
CA ALA A 258 22.70 -1.10 6.23
C ALA A 258 23.56 -0.07 5.48
N THR A 259 23.99 1.02 6.12
CA THR A 259 24.89 2.02 5.53
C THR A 259 26.32 1.47 5.36
N GLU A 260 27.09 2.03 4.43
CA GLU A 260 28.48 1.66 4.23
C GLU A 260 29.35 1.96 5.44
N SER A 261 29.10 3.12 6.10
CA SER A 261 29.81 3.53 7.29
C SER A 261 29.35 2.73 8.51
N PHE A 262 30.17 1.79 8.97
CA PHE A 262 29.89 1.03 10.19
C PHE A 262 29.95 1.88 11.45
N ILE A 263 30.72 2.98 11.45
CA ILE A 263 30.75 3.95 12.56
C ILE A 263 29.41 4.65 12.69
N SER A 264 28.83 5.10 11.59
CA SER A 264 27.50 5.68 11.58
C SER A 264 26.42 4.70 12.05
N ALA A 265 26.47 3.47 11.59
CA ALA A 265 25.54 2.41 12.00
C ALA A 265 25.69 2.09 13.50
N ALA A 266 26.92 1.91 14.00
CA ALA A 266 27.21 1.62 15.40
C ALA A 266 26.75 2.75 16.34
N SER A 267 26.77 4.00 15.89
CA SER A 267 26.31 5.15 16.67
C SER A 267 24.79 5.24 16.78
N PHE A 268 24.04 4.45 16.02
CA PHE A 268 22.57 4.46 16.01
C PHE A 268 21.97 3.40 16.92
N GLN A 269 22.16 2.13 16.63
CA GLN A 269 21.68 0.98 17.41
C GLN A 269 22.63 -0.22 17.26
N GLU A 270 22.50 -1.21 18.14
CA GLU A 270 23.24 -2.48 18.09
C GLU A 270 24.78 -2.29 18.00
N THR A 271 25.33 -1.35 18.77
CA THR A 271 26.74 -0.94 18.71
C THR A 271 27.72 -2.11 18.72
N THR A 272 27.58 -3.04 19.67
CA THR A 272 28.45 -4.22 19.79
C THR A 272 28.35 -5.14 18.60
N ARG A 273 27.16 -5.42 18.10
CA ARG A 273 26.94 -6.30 16.96
C ARG A 273 27.56 -5.74 15.69
N VAL A 274 27.33 -4.45 15.42
CA VAL A 274 27.87 -3.75 14.24
C VAL A 274 29.40 -3.70 14.28
N LEU A 275 29.99 -3.31 15.42
CA LEU A 275 31.45 -3.23 15.57
C LEU A 275 32.11 -4.60 15.48
N THR A 276 31.51 -5.64 16.10
CA THR A 276 32.03 -7.01 16.01
C THR A 276 32.00 -7.52 14.58
N ALA A 277 30.86 -7.31 13.87
CA ALA A 277 30.75 -7.71 12.46
C ALA A 277 31.77 -6.97 11.58
N ALA A 278 31.94 -5.66 11.77
CA ALA A 278 32.95 -4.88 11.03
C ALA A 278 34.39 -5.35 11.30
N ALA A 279 34.70 -5.66 12.55
CA ALA A 279 36.03 -6.17 12.93
C ALA A 279 36.33 -7.54 12.31
N VAL A 280 35.35 -8.45 12.36
CA VAL A 280 35.51 -9.81 11.78
C VAL A 280 35.65 -9.75 10.26
N THR A 281 34.91 -8.88 9.58
CA THR A 281 34.96 -8.72 8.12
C THR A 281 36.09 -7.80 7.65
N GLY A 282 36.84 -7.16 8.56
CA GLY A 282 37.92 -6.23 8.21
C GLY A 282 37.45 -5.01 7.42
N LYS A 283 36.24 -4.51 7.68
CA LYS A 283 35.69 -3.35 6.97
C LYS A 283 36.48 -2.09 7.25
N ILE A 284 36.67 -1.28 6.20
CA ILE A 284 37.29 0.05 6.27
C ILE A 284 36.17 1.07 6.12
N ASP A 285 36.14 2.11 6.95
CA ASP A 285 35.19 3.22 6.89
C ASP A 285 35.88 4.45 6.29
N ASP A 286 35.41 4.93 5.15
CA ASP A 286 35.91 6.11 4.47
C ASP A 286 35.51 7.45 5.13
N LEU A 287 34.78 7.39 6.23
CA LEU A 287 34.29 8.55 6.99
C LEU A 287 33.43 9.54 6.17
N ARG A 288 32.68 9.05 5.21
CA ARG A 288 31.88 9.91 4.30
C ARG A 288 30.53 10.35 4.89
N GLY A 289 30.08 9.75 5.98
CA GLY A 289 28.81 10.07 6.62
C GLY A 289 28.86 11.36 7.46
N LEU A 290 27.76 12.07 7.57
CA LEU A 290 27.66 13.29 8.40
C LEU A 290 28.13 13.05 9.84
N LYS A 291 27.80 11.91 10.45
CA LYS A 291 28.24 11.57 11.81
C LYS A 291 29.74 11.33 11.88
N ALA A 292 30.32 10.64 10.92
CA ALA A 292 31.76 10.35 10.87
C ALA A 292 32.58 11.64 10.63
N VAL A 293 32.13 12.47 9.69
CA VAL A 293 32.75 13.77 9.39
C VAL A 293 32.68 14.73 10.58
N SER A 294 31.56 14.74 11.30
CA SER A 294 31.38 15.55 12.51
C SER A 294 32.43 15.22 13.57
N TYR A 295 32.75 13.95 13.78
CA TYR A 295 33.80 13.53 14.72
C TYR A 295 35.18 13.99 14.31
N THR A 296 35.53 13.87 13.03
CA THR A 296 36.86 14.30 12.54
C THR A 296 37.03 15.80 12.59
N HIS A 297 36.03 16.60 12.26
CA HIS A 297 36.08 18.03 12.23
C HIS A 297 35.94 18.71 13.60
N LEU A 298 35.20 18.11 14.53
CA LEU A 298 34.99 18.70 15.85
C LEU A 298 36.06 18.30 16.88
N THR A 299 36.66 17.13 16.76
CA THR A 299 37.65 16.63 17.74
C THR A 299 39.09 16.97 17.39
N LEU A 300 39.46 16.95 16.12
CA LEU A 300 40.86 17.29 15.70
C LEU A 300 41.29 18.73 16.06
N PRO A 301 40.47 19.78 15.85
CA PRO A 301 40.86 21.15 16.23
C PRO A 301 41.00 21.34 17.75
N THR A 302 40.24 20.60 18.55
CA THR A 302 40.32 20.67 20.02
C THR A 302 41.58 19.97 20.57
N ILE A 303 42.11 18.97 19.89
CA ILE A 303 43.35 18.28 20.29
C ILE A 303 44.58 19.10 19.95
N CYS A 304 44.54 19.93 18.90
CA CYS A 304 45.63 20.80 18.49
C CYS A 304 45.77 22.12 19.30
N SER A 305 44.81 22.39 20.23
CA SER A 305 44.81 23.61 21.06
C SER A 305 45.23 23.38 22.51
N VAL A 306 45.90 22.27 22.81
CA VAL A 306 46.52 22.01 24.12
C VAL A 306 48.05 22.09 24.02
#